data_503cb88a4333106f13409ec9378b793e
#
_entry.id   503cb88a4333106f13409ec9378b793e
#
_cell.length_a   1.000
_cell.length_b   1.000
_cell.length_c   1.000
_cell.angle_alpha   90.00
_cell.angle_beta   90.00
_cell.angle_gamma   90.00
#
_symmetry.space_group_name_H-M   'P 1'
#
loop_
_entity.id
_entity.type
_entity.pdbx_description
1 polymer ?
#
loop_
_entity_poly.entity_id
_entity_poly.type
_entity_poly.pdbx_seq_one_letter_code
_entity_poly.pdbx_strand_id
1 'polypeptide(L)'
;MPKSTRSPWSTDIRWVREALISPSFLKWFLLSILLLASTAQADRDQREKWTLNLYVENDLFSETDQDYTSGIRLTWVSPDISNYVDSEALPGWVRRINRGLTFFHGSHKGLKRNVIVSIGQQIYTPQDLNQTMLIDDDRPYAGWLFMGFGFQTRAPEQLDTLELRIGVVGPAAFGREAQDFIHDLRGFDKFLGWDNQLRNEPGFVAVWEHKWKRTRGVTGSRFGMDAIGHAGLALGNVRSHLNTGAEFRAGWSIPDDFGTSAIRPGGENSTPDSVWDPRFTGNRKWGLHTFVSFDLRLVGQDIFLDGNTFKKSHEVTRESVVADVAIGISYIYGGARLSYAHIFRTREFSQQDHSHSYGSMAFSYTF
;
A
#
# COMPACT_ATOMS: atom_id res chain seq x y z
N MET A 1 -38.61 -17.06 36.75
CA MET A 1 -38.31 -17.10 35.32
C MET A 1 -38.07 -15.69 34.83
N PRO A 2 -36.87 -15.25 34.53
CA PRO A 2 -36.63 -13.96 33.88
C PRO A 2 -36.65 -14.13 32.36
N LYS A 3 -37.42 -13.27 31.69
CA LYS A 3 -37.50 -13.19 30.23
C LYS A 3 -36.17 -12.59 29.68
N SER A 4 -35.51 -13.35 28.79
CA SER A 4 -34.34 -12.85 28.04
C SER A 4 -34.82 -11.82 27.02
N THR A 5 -34.42 -10.56 27.18
CA THR A 5 -34.59 -9.51 26.18
C THR A 5 -33.47 -9.67 25.14
N ARG A 6 -33.81 -10.16 23.95
CA ARG A 6 -32.93 -10.11 22.80
C ARG A 6 -32.78 -8.66 22.34
N SER A 7 -31.54 -8.22 22.17
CA SER A 7 -31.19 -6.95 21.60
C SER A 7 -31.70 -6.84 20.13
N PRO A 8 -32.28 -5.71 19.69
CA PRO A 8 -32.83 -5.55 18.34
C PRO A 8 -31.80 -5.30 17.25
N TRP A 9 -30.51 -5.42 17.53
CA TRP A 9 -29.41 -5.07 16.60
C TRP A 9 -28.57 -6.26 16.14
N SER A 10 -29.07 -7.49 16.20
CA SER A 10 -28.42 -8.61 15.49
C SER A 10 -28.87 -8.60 14.02
N THR A 11 -28.31 -7.75 13.21
CA THR A 11 -28.38 -7.90 11.75
C THR A 11 -27.70 -9.22 11.40
N ASP A 12 -28.49 -10.15 10.93
CA ASP A 12 -28.04 -11.47 10.48
C ASP A 12 -27.27 -11.29 9.15
N ILE A 13 -25.94 -11.11 9.24
CA ILE A 13 -25.03 -10.96 8.07
C ILE A 13 -24.65 -12.31 7.45
N ARG A 14 -25.34 -13.41 7.79
CA ARG A 14 -25.07 -14.74 7.20
C ARG A 14 -25.17 -14.75 5.68
N TRP A 15 -26.15 -14.07 5.11
CA TRP A 15 -26.30 -13.98 3.66
C TRP A 15 -25.15 -13.25 2.97
N VAL A 16 -24.57 -12.20 3.59
CA VAL A 16 -23.37 -11.51 3.07
C VAL A 16 -22.16 -12.44 3.14
N ARG A 17 -22.01 -13.19 4.22
CA ARG A 17 -20.96 -14.18 4.41
C ARG A 17 -21.05 -15.29 3.36
N GLU A 18 -22.23 -15.86 3.15
CA GLU A 18 -22.43 -16.92 2.15
C GLU A 18 -22.25 -16.44 0.71
N ALA A 19 -22.61 -15.18 0.39
CA ALA A 19 -22.40 -14.59 -0.92
C ALA A 19 -20.92 -14.33 -1.23
N LEU A 20 -20.13 -13.87 -0.25
CA LEU A 20 -18.71 -13.56 -0.42
C LEU A 20 -17.82 -14.81 -0.43
N ILE A 21 -18.24 -15.92 0.22
CA ILE A 21 -17.47 -17.18 0.31
C ILE A 21 -17.71 -18.10 -0.89
N SER A 22 -18.72 -17.84 -1.74
CA SER A 22 -18.99 -18.74 -2.85
C SER A 22 -17.82 -18.73 -3.86
N PRO A 23 -17.29 -19.92 -4.26
CA PRO A 23 -16.26 -20.00 -5.31
C PRO A 23 -16.70 -19.35 -6.62
N SER A 24 -18.01 -19.21 -6.83
CA SER A 24 -18.60 -18.47 -7.93
C SER A 24 -18.38 -16.97 -7.80
N PHE A 25 -18.50 -16.35 -6.61
CA PHE A 25 -18.26 -14.92 -6.43
C PHE A 25 -16.80 -14.55 -6.75
N LEU A 26 -15.83 -15.32 -6.27
CA LEU A 26 -14.41 -15.09 -6.59
C LEU A 26 -14.13 -15.26 -8.10
N LYS A 27 -14.73 -16.27 -8.75
CA LYS A 27 -14.66 -16.45 -10.20
C LYS A 27 -15.31 -15.30 -10.96
N TRP A 28 -16.48 -14.85 -10.54
CA TRP A 28 -17.17 -13.73 -11.17
C TRP A 28 -16.48 -12.39 -10.91
N PHE A 29 -15.89 -12.21 -9.72
CA PHE A 29 -15.09 -11.02 -9.39
C PHE A 29 -13.81 -10.98 -10.23
N LEU A 30 -13.06 -12.09 -10.34
CA LEU A 30 -11.90 -12.20 -11.22
C LEU A 30 -12.27 -12.07 -12.70
N LEU A 31 -13.41 -12.63 -13.11
CA LEU A 31 -13.92 -12.52 -14.47
C LEU A 31 -14.38 -11.08 -14.80
N SER A 32 -14.96 -10.36 -13.84
CA SER A 32 -15.34 -8.96 -14.01
C SER A 32 -14.11 -8.03 -14.08
N ILE A 33 -13.06 -8.30 -13.35
CA ILE A 33 -11.75 -7.63 -13.50
C ILE A 33 -11.15 -7.92 -14.89
N LEU A 34 -11.21 -9.15 -15.37
CA LEU A 34 -10.76 -9.55 -16.71
C LEU A 34 -11.63 -8.95 -17.83
N LEU A 35 -12.94 -8.86 -17.64
CA LEU A 35 -13.87 -8.25 -18.60
C LEU A 35 -13.74 -6.72 -18.65
N LEU A 36 -13.51 -6.05 -17.51
CA LEU A 36 -13.16 -4.63 -17.47
C LEU A 36 -11.83 -4.36 -18.19
N ALA A 37 -10.89 -5.29 -18.11
CA ALA A 37 -9.63 -5.21 -18.86
C ALA A 37 -9.78 -5.41 -20.36
N SER A 38 -10.77 -6.18 -20.83
CA SER A 38 -10.95 -6.51 -22.26
C SER A 38 -11.73 -5.45 -23.06
N THR A 39 -12.50 -4.58 -22.42
CA THR A 39 -13.28 -3.53 -23.11
C THR A 39 -12.51 -2.22 -23.36
N ALA A 40 -11.28 -2.10 -22.85
CA ALA A 40 -10.45 -0.89 -22.91
C ALA A 40 -9.51 -0.83 -24.14
N GLN A 41 -9.68 -1.68 -25.14
CA GLN A 41 -8.78 -1.75 -26.31
C GLN A 41 -9.24 -0.83 -27.45
N ALA A 42 -9.42 0.44 -27.14
CA ALA A 42 -9.49 1.51 -28.13
C ALA A 42 -8.19 2.33 -28.03
N ASP A 43 -7.66 2.70 -29.17
CA ASP A 43 -6.46 3.52 -29.40
C ASP A 43 -6.61 4.90 -28.72
N ARG A 44 -6.55 4.92 -27.37
CA ARG A 44 -6.60 6.16 -26.59
C ARG A 44 -5.21 6.76 -26.50
N ASP A 45 -5.14 8.06 -26.66
CA ASP A 45 -3.90 8.84 -26.43
C ASP A 45 -3.26 8.40 -25.10
N GLN A 46 -1.95 8.14 -25.10
CA GLN A 46 -1.20 7.66 -23.95
C GLN A 46 -1.37 8.53 -22.68
N ARG A 47 -1.88 9.76 -22.85
CA ARG A 47 -2.14 10.72 -21.77
C ARG A 47 -3.42 10.39 -20.98
N GLU A 48 -4.28 9.53 -21.48
CA GLU A 48 -5.60 9.22 -20.88
C GLU A 48 -5.65 7.88 -20.16
N LYS A 49 -4.50 7.23 -19.90
CA LYS A 49 -4.47 5.90 -19.30
C LYS A 49 -4.58 5.95 -17.77
N TRP A 50 -5.50 5.17 -17.26
CA TRP A 50 -5.64 4.88 -15.84
C TRP A 50 -4.69 3.75 -15.42
N THR A 51 -4.29 3.75 -14.16
CA THR A 51 -3.56 2.62 -13.57
C THR A 51 -4.29 2.12 -12.33
N LEU A 52 -4.57 0.81 -12.32
CA LEU A 52 -5.11 0.10 -11.17
C LEU A 52 -3.98 -0.72 -10.53
N ASN A 53 -3.83 -0.63 -9.22
CA ASN A 53 -2.83 -1.39 -8.47
C ASN A 53 -3.50 -2.16 -7.35
N LEU A 54 -3.16 -3.44 -7.22
CA LEU A 54 -3.50 -4.30 -6.10
C LEU A 54 -2.20 -4.71 -5.40
N TYR A 55 -2.13 -4.42 -4.12
CA TYR A 55 -1.04 -4.85 -3.23
C TYR A 55 -1.58 -5.86 -2.23
N VAL A 56 -0.84 -6.92 -2.03
CA VAL A 56 -1.12 -7.95 -1.03
C VAL A 56 0.18 -8.23 -0.29
N GLU A 57 0.19 -7.99 0.99
CA GLU A 57 1.30 -8.28 1.89
C GLU A 57 0.87 -9.32 2.92
N ASN A 58 1.75 -10.27 3.17
CA ASN A 58 1.45 -11.30 4.14
C ASN A 58 2.76 -11.92 4.66
N ASP A 59 2.81 -12.22 5.95
CA ASP A 59 3.90 -12.89 6.61
C ASP A 59 4.00 -14.40 6.32
N LEU A 60 2.91 -15.02 5.85
CA LEU A 60 2.90 -16.41 5.40
C LEU A 60 3.89 -16.72 4.27
N PHE A 61 4.34 -15.72 3.51
CA PHE A 61 5.43 -15.88 2.55
C PHE A 61 6.79 -16.10 3.21
N SER A 62 6.87 -15.96 4.54
CA SER A 62 8.06 -16.13 5.38
C SER A 62 7.93 -17.29 6.35
N GLU A 63 6.86 -18.12 6.22
CA GLU A 63 6.53 -19.21 7.15
C GLU A 63 6.33 -18.76 8.61
N THR A 64 6.02 -17.48 8.81
CA THR A 64 5.65 -16.87 10.09
C THR A 64 4.23 -16.35 10.00
N ASP A 65 3.50 -16.27 11.10
CA ASP A 65 2.16 -15.69 11.18
C ASP A 65 2.12 -14.82 12.44
N GLN A 66 2.83 -13.67 12.38
CA GLN A 66 3.05 -12.80 13.53
C GLN A 66 3.46 -11.39 13.10
N ASP A 67 3.25 -10.40 13.98
CA ASP A 67 3.64 -9.00 13.81
C ASP A 67 2.79 -8.24 12.78
N TYR A 68 3.30 -7.99 11.59
CA TYR A 68 2.53 -7.47 10.46
C TYR A 68 1.97 -8.63 9.66
N THR A 69 0.81 -9.10 10.06
CA THR A 69 0.24 -10.36 9.54
C THR A 69 -0.24 -10.23 8.12
N SER A 70 -0.95 -9.14 7.78
CA SER A 70 -1.41 -8.94 6.41
C SER A 70 -1.78 -7.50 6.10
N GLY A 71 -1.70 -7.19 4.81
CA GLY A 71 -2.20 -5.96 4.24
C GLY A 71 -2.74 -6.16 2.84
N ILE A 72 -3.85 -5.51 2.55
CA ILE A 72 -4.39 -5.40 1.20
C ILE A 72 -4.66 -3.93 0.88
N ARG A 73 -4.28 -3.50 -0.32
CA ARG A 73 -4.55 -2.14 -0.79
C ARG A 73 -4.89 -2.17 -2.27
N LEU A 74 -6.01 -1.55 -2.62
CA LEU A 74 -6.41 -1.30 -3.99
C LEU A 74 -6.28 0.20 -4.25
N THR A 75 -5.63 0.56 -5.37
CA THR A 75 -5.35 1.96 -5.71
C THR A 75 -5.68 2.23 -7.16
N TRP A 76 -6.37 3.33 -7.40
CA TRP A 76 -6.60 3.92 -8.72
C TRP A 76 -5.78 5.18 -8.87
N VAL A 77 -5.05 5.27 -10.00
CA VAL A 77 -4.30 6.48 -10.36
C VAL A 77 -4.88 7.03 -11.66
N SER A 78 -5.25 8.30 -11.64
CA SER A 78 -5.82 8.98 -12.80
C SER A 78 -4.81 9.09 -13.94
N PRO A 79 -5.25 9.33 -15.18
CA PRO A 79 -4.43 9.88 -16.25
C PRO A 79 -3.73 11.18 -15.84
N ASP A 80 -2.84 11.67 -16.68
CA ASP A 80 -2.23 13.00 -16.50
C ASP A 80 -3.31 14.10 -16.62
N ILE A 81 -3.56 14.78 -15.52
CA ILE A 81 -4.53 15.88 -15.42
C ILE A 81 -3.89 17.26 -15.47
N SER A 82 -2.63 17.38 -15.92
CA SER A 82 -1.88 18.64 -15.90
C SER A 82 -2.62 19.79 -16.61
N ASN A 83 -3.37 19.49 -17.66
CA ASN A 83 -4.16 20.50 -18.40
C ASN A 83 -5.37 21.02 -17.62
N TYR A 84 -5.81 20.31 -16.58
CA TYR A 84 -7.02 20.65 -15.81
C TYR A 84 -6.70 21.34 -14.48
N VAL A 85 -5.53 21.09 -13.91
CA VAL A 85 -5.21 21.50 -12.51
C VAL A 85 -5.05 23.00 -12.35
N ASP A 86 -4.65 23.70 -13.41
CA ASP A 86 -4.53 25.17 -13.41
C ASP A 86 -5.78 25.87 -13.94
N SER A 87 -6.84 25.09 -14.29
CA SER A 87 -8.11 25.64 -14.76
C SER A 87 -8.79 26.46 -13.67
N GLU A 88 -9.36 27.61 -14.06
CA GLU A 88 -10.16 28.45 -13.16
C GLU A 88 -11.45 27.77 -12.66
N ALA A 89 -11.89 26.71 -13.35
CA ALA A 89 -13.02 25.89 -12.93
C ALA A 89 -12.75 25.06 -11.66
N LEU A 90 -11.47 24.88 -11.25
CA LEU A 90 -11.12 24.13 -10.05
C LEU A 90 -11.18 25.02 -8.80
N PRO A 91 -11.62 24.47 -7.65
CA PRO A 91 -11.60 25.16 -6.37
C PRO A 91 -10.20 25.70 -6.03
N GLY A 92 -10.14 26.90 -5.45
CA GLY A 92 -8.88 27.57 -5.15
C GLY A 92 -7.94 26.78 -4.23
N TRP A 93 -8.47 25.92 -3.36
CA TRP A 93 -7.68 25.05 -2.50
C TRP A 93 -6.95 23.93 -3.29
N VAL A 94 -7.58 23.37 -4.33
CA VAL A 94 -6.93 22.35 -5.21
C VAL A 94 -5.76 23.01 -5.94
N ARG A 95 -5.96 24.20 -6.51
CA ARG A 95 -4.89 24.96 -7.18
C ARG A 95 -3.76 25.34 -6.22
N ARG A 96 -4.07 25.59 -4.95
CA ARG A 96 -3.05 25.90 -3.91
C ARG A 96 -2.21 24.66 -3.58
N ILE A 97 -2.85 23.48 -3.41
CA ILE A 97 -2.15 22.20 -3.19
C ILE A 97 -1.22 21.92 -4.36
N ASN A 98 -1.73 22.03 -5.59
CA ASN A 98 -0.92 21.82 -6.79
C ASN A 98 0.31 22.73 -6.85
N ARG A 99 0.16 24.02 -6.55
CA ARG A 99 1.29 24.95 -6.50
C ARG A 99 2.29 24.63 -5.40
N GLY A 100 1.81 24.14 -4.25
CA GLY A 100 2.66 23.68 -3.16
C GLY A 100 3.53 22.48 -3.56
N LEU A 101 2.96 21.51 -4.26
CA LEU A 101 3.70 20.35 -4.76
C LEU A 101 4.73 20.74 -5.83
N THR A 102 4.42 21.71 -6.70
CA THR A 102 5.36 22.16 -7.73
C THR A 102 6.52 23.00 -7.19
N PHE A 103 6.43 23.47 -5.94
CA PHE A 103 7.53 24.20 -5.29
C PHE A 103 8.84 23.40 -5.27
N PHE A 104 8.75 22.09 -5.08
CA PHE A 104 9.91 21.20 -5.05
C PHE A 104 10.49 20.89 -6.43
N HIS A 105 9.73 21.08 -7.50
CA HIS A 105 10.15 20.83 -8.87
C HIS A 105 10.73 22.05 -9.58
N GLY A 106 10.62 23.23 -8.98
CA GLY A 106 10.91 24.49 -9.65
C GLY A 106 9.98 24.73 -10.84
N SER A 107 10.43 25.50 -11.81
CA SER A 107 9.65 25.87 -13.02
C SER A 107 9.86 24.87 -14.18
N HIS A 108 9.84 23.56 -13.95
CA HIS A 108 9.97 22.56 -15.00
C HIS A 108 8.76 22.57 -15.93
N LYS A 109 9.02 22.78 -17.23
CA LYS A 109 7.99 22.60 -18.26
C LYS A 109 7.67 21.10 -18.41
N GLY A 110 6.37 20.76 -18.53
CA GLY A 110 5.95 19.38 -18.78
C GLY A 110 5.74 18.53 -17.52
N LEU A 111 5.49 19.15 -16.38
CA LEU A 111 5.06 18.42 -15.18
C LEU A 111 3.75 17.67 -15.44
N LYS A 112 3.73 16.38 -15.10
CA LYS A 112 2.54 15.55 -15.10
C LYS A 112 1.93 15.50 -13.70
N ARG A 113 0.61 15.40 -13.66
CA ARG A 113 -0.14 15.39 -12.39
C ARG A 113 -1.17 14.29 -12.39
N ASN A 114 -1.27 13.57 -11.29
CA ASN A 114 -2.23 12.49 -11.11
C ASN A 114 -2.94 12.61 -9.77
N VAL A 115 -4.18 12.18 -9.74
CA VAL A 115 -4.94 11.93 -8.51
C VAL A 115 -4.87 10.46 -8.19
N ILE A 116 -4.72 10.15 -6.91
CA ILE A 116 -4.71 8.79 -6.38
C ILE A 116 -5.93 8.64 -5.48
N VAL A 117 -6.65 7.54 -5.64
CA VAL A 117 -7.67 7.09 -4.70
C VAL A 117 -7.34 5.66 -4.30
N SER A 118 -7.33 5.40 -3.01
CA SER A 118 -7.04 4.05 -2.50
C SER A 118 -8.03 3.62 -1.42
N ILE A 119 -8.17 2.32 -1.27
CA ILE A 119 -8.80 1.67 -0.13
C ILE A 119 -7.87 0.55 0.32
N GLY A 120 -7.71 0.38 1.63
CA GLY A 120 -6.85 -0.67 2.15
C GLY A 120 -7.18 -1.05 3.58
N GLN A 121 -6.73 -2.25 3.93
CA GLN A 121 -6.80 -2.80 5.28
C GLN A 121 -5.41 -3.31 5.67
N GLN A 122 -5.02 -3.09 6.92
CA GLN A 122 -3.82 -3.65 7.52
C GLN A 122 -4.20 -4.34 8.83
N ILE A 123 -3.56 -5.48 9.11
CA ILE A 123 -3.83 -6.33 10.27
C ILE A 123 -2.50 -6.59 10.99
N TYR A 124 -2.53 -6.45 12.29
CA TYR A 124 -1.41 -6.68 13.20
C TYR A 124 -1.85 -7.64 14.29
N THR A 125 -1.02 -8.64 14.59
CA THR A 125 -1.28 -9.64 15.63
C THR A 125 -0.04 -9.92 16.46
N PRO A 126 -0.18 -10.29 17.73
CA PRO A 126 0.90 -10.87 18.52
C PRO A 126 1.41 -12.20 17.92
N GLN A 127 2.56 -12.67 18.45
CA GLN A 127 3.19 -13.90 17.98
C GLN A 127 2.44 -15.17 18.37
N ASP A 128 1.88 -15.23 19.59
CA ASP A 128 1.17 -16.43 20.06
C ASP A 128 -0.33 -16.40 19.68
N LEU A 129 -0.67 -17.16 18.65
CA LEU A 129 -2.05 -17.29 18.14
C LEU A 129 -2.99 -18.02 19.10
N ASN A 130 -2.47 -18.87 20.01
CA ASN A 130 -3.27 -19.67 20.94
C ASN A 130 -3.61 -18.95 22.24
N GLN A 131 -3.00 -17.79 22.49
CA GLN A 131 -3.24 -17.03 23.70
C GLN A 131 -4.55 -16.25 23.62
N THR A 132 -5.46 -16.51 24.57
CA THR A 132 -6.74 -15.80 24.69
C THR A 132 -6.65 -14.55 25.57
N MET A 133 -5.69 -14.54 26.50
CA MET A 133 -5.43 -13.42 27.40
C MET A 133 -4.52 -12.39 26.70
N LEU A 134 -4.53 -11.18 27.24
CA LEU A 134 -3.58 -10.16 26.82
C LEU A 134 -2.15 -10.64 27.04
N ILE A 135 -1.28 -10.41 26.05
CA ILE A 135 0.16 -10.66 26.13
C ILE A 135 0.82 -9.32 26.42
N ASP A 136 1.30 -9.14 27.68
CA ASP A 136 1.76 -7.84 28.16
C ASP A 136 3.06 -7.35 27.49
N ASP A 137 3.86 -8.25 26.95
CA ASP A 137 5.15 -8.00 26.32
C ASP A 137 5.13 -8.11 24.78
N ASP A 138 3.94 -8.25 24.19
CA ASP A 138 3.77 -8.28 22.74
C ASP A 138 2.79 -7.19 22.26
N ARG A 139 2.83 -6.89 20.95
CA ARG A 139 1.97 -5.88 20.33
C ARG A 139 0.49 -6.21 20.50
N PRO A 140 -0.39 -5.19 20.58
CA PRO A 140 -1.82 -5.42 20.56
C PRO A 140 -2.29 -5.96 19.21
N TYR A 141 -3.36 -6.76 19.24
CA TYR A 141 -4.15 -7.00 18.02
C TYR A 141 -4.71 -5.69 17.49
N ALA A 142 -4.65 -5.46 16.18
CA ALA A 142 -5.23 -4.29 15.57
C ALA A 142 -5.60 -4.51 14.11
N GLY A 143 -6.73 -3.92 13.70
CA GLY A 143 -7.10 -3.71 12.32
C GLY A 143 -7.11 -2.22 12.01
N TRP A 144 -6.71 -1.82 10.80
CA TRP A 144 -6.89 -0.48 10.26
C TRP A 144 -7.47 -0.53 8.86
N LEU A 145 -8.71 -0.07 8.72
CA LEU A 145 -9.40 0.08 7.44
C LEU A 145 -9.40 1.55 7.05
N PHE A 146 -8.93 1.87 5.84
CA PHE A 146 -8.77 3.26 5.41
C PHE A 146 -9.12 3.51 3.94
N MET A 147 -9.46 4.75 3.65
CA MET A 147 -9.46 5.34 2.31
C MET A 147 -8.32 6.35 2.21
N GLY A 148 -7.66 6.40 1.05
CA GLY A 148 -6.59 7.34 0.77
C GLY A 148 -6.94 8.23 -0.42
N PHE A 149 -6.60 9.51 -0.31
CA PHE A 149 -6.67 10.50 -1.39
C PHE A 149 -5.29 11.11 -1.55
N GLY A 150 -4.73 10.98 -2.75
CA GLY A 150 -3.39 11.46 -3.03
C GLY A 150 -3.34 12.34 -4.26
N PHE A 151 -2.30 13.16 -4.29
CA PHE A 151 -1.97 14.01 -5.41
C PHE A 151 -0.49 13.84 -5.73
N GLN A 152 -0.18 13.58 -7.00
CA GLN A 152 1.19 13.43 -7.48
C GLN A 152 1.54 14.49 -8.49
N THR A 153 2.77 15.00 -8.40
CA THR A 153 3.40 15.81 -9.44
C THR A 153 4.69 15.14 -9.86
N ARG A 154 4.84 14.92 -11.17
CA ARG A 154 5.97 14.17 -11.74
C ARG A 154 6.72 14.98 -12.78
N ALA A 155 8.04 14.93 -12.69
CA ALA A 155 9.01 15.31 -13.72
C ALA A 155 9.80 14.07 -14.12
N PRO A 156 10.62 14.08 -15.19
CA PRO A 156 11.34 12.89 -15.67
C PRO A 156 12.22 12.20 -14.62
N GLU A 157 12.77 12.95 -13.67
CA GLU A 157 13.67 12.44 -12.63
C GLU A 157 13.15 12.67 -11.20
N GLN A 158 11.94 13.19 -11.03
CA GLN A 158 11.40 13.58 -9.72
C GLN A 158 9.90 13.26 -9.62
N LEU A 159 9.49 12.83 -8.44
CA LEU A 159 8.10 12.58 -8.09
C LEU A 159 7.84 13.15 -6.70
N ASP A 160 6.83 13.99 -6.57
CA ASP A 160 6.25 14.39 -5.29
C ASP A 160 4.88 13.75 -5.11
N THR A 161 4.65 13.21 -3.94
CA THR A 161 3.36 12.64 -3.53
C THR A 161 2.89 13.32 -2.25
N LEU A 162 1.66 13.80 -2.26
CA LEU A 162 0.91 14.20 -1.08
C LEU A 162 -0.29 13.26 -0.95
N GLU A 163 -0.43 12.55 0.16
CA GLU A 163 -1.53 11.60 0.40
C GLU A 163 -2.15 11.87 1.78
N LEU A 164 -3.47 11.82 1.86
CA LEU A 164 -4.22 11.81 3.12
C LEU A 164 -4.97 10.47 3.21
N ARG A 165 -4.71 9.71 4.26
CA ARG A 165 -5.45 8.50 4.61
C ARG A 165 -6.35 8.78 5.80
N ILE A 166 -7.61 8.36 5.70
CA ILE A 166 -8.60 8.50 6.74
C ILE A 166 -9.30 7.16 6.90
N GLY A 167 -9.53 6.73 8.12
CA GLY A 167 -10.16 5.45 8.38
C GLY A 167 -10.48 5.21 9.85
N VAL A 168 -10.56 3.94 10.21
CA VAL A 168 -10.86 3.48 11.56
C VAL A 168 -9.87 2.41 12.00
N VAL A 169 -9.40 2.52 13.24
CA VAL A 169 -8.61 1.49 13.93
C VAL A 169 -9.50 0.74 14.89
N GLY A 170 -9.26 -0.55 15.09
CA GLY A 170 -9.95 -1.41 16.05
C GLY A 170 -11.01 -2.32 15.42
N PRO A 171 -11.98 -2.85 16.20
CA PRO A 171 -12.99 -3.81 15.72
C PRO A 171 -13.73 -3.39 14.44
N ALA A 172 -14.05 -2.11 14.29
CA ALA A 172 -14.72 -1.59 13.10
C ALA A 172 -13.87 -1.62 11.83
N ALA A 173 -12.58 -1.97 11.93
CA ALA A 173 -11.72 -2.22 10.79
C ALA A 173 -11.83 -3.67 10.26
N PHE A 174 -12.62 -4.54 10.89
CA PHE A 174 -12.88 -5.93 10.50
C PHE A 174 -11.62 -6.80 10.38
N GLY A 175 -10.59 -6.53 11.21
CA GLY A 175 -9.32 -7.26 11.16
C GLY A 175 -9.50 -8.74 11.50
N ARG A 176 -10.25 -9.06 12.57
CA ARG A 176 -10.59 -10.43 12.98
C ARG A 176 -11.30 -11.19 11.86
N GLU A 177 -12.35 -10.59 11.30
CA GLU A 177 -13.18 -11.22 10.29
C GLU A 177 -12.38 -11.52 9.01
N ALA A 178 -11.51 -10.59 8.62
CA ALA A 178 -10.66 -10.76 7.44
C ALA A 178 -9.61 -11.86 7.67
N GLN A 179 -8.97 -11.89 8.84
CA GLN A 179 -8.02 -12.94 9.19
C GLN A 179 -8.70 -14.31 9.31
N ASP A 180 -9.80 -14.40 10.03
CA ASP A 180 -10.57 -15.64 10.17
C ASP A 180 -11.00 -16.21 8.81
N PHE A 181 -11.39 -15.33 7.87
CA PHE A 181 -11.74 -15.73 6.51
C PHE A 181 -10.56 -16.38 5.76
N ILE A 182 -9.36 -15.78 5.84
CA ILE A 182 -8.17 -16.33 5.20
C ILE A 182 -7.76 -17.66 5.83
N HIS A 183 -7.82 -17.76 7.17
CA HIS A 183 -7.50 -18.99 7.89
C HIS A 183 -8.49 -20.11 7.56
N ASP A 184 -9.81 -19.84 7.51
CA ASP A 184 -10.83 -20.80 7.08
C ASP A 184 -10.60 -21.28 5.64
N LEU A 185 -10.18 -20.38 4.73
CA LEU A 185 -9.91 -20.72 3.34
C LEU A 185 -8.69 -21.66 3.19
N ARG A 186 -7.70 -21.52 4.06
CA ARG A 186 -6.43 -22.25 4.03
C ARG A 186 -6.37 -23.43 5.00
N GLY A 187 -7.33 -23.59 5.89
CA GLY A 187 -7.36 -24.62 6.90
C GLY A 187 -6.35 -24.40 8.03
N PHE A 188 -6.05 -23.15 8.37
CA PHE A 188 -5.17 -22.76 9.47
C PHE A 188 -5.95 -22.54 10.77
N ASP A 189 -5.27 -22.71 11.91
CA ASP A 189 -5.81 -22.37 13.21
C ASP A 189 -6.05 -20.86 13.33
N LYS A 190 -7.10 -20.46 14.06
CA LYS A 190 -7.50 -19.07 14.24
C LYS A 190 -6.80 -18.45 15.43
N PHE A 191 -6.53 -17.16 15.37
CA PHE A 191 -6.04 -16.39 16.50
C PHE A 191 -7.14 -16.19 17.55
N LEU A 192 -6.85 -16.55 18.78
CA LEU A 192 -7.83 -16.56 19.86
C LEU A 192 -7.91 -15.25 20.65
N GLY A 193 -6.91 -14.38 20.57
CA GLY A 193 -6.75 -13.18 21.40
C GLY A 193 -7.41 -11.90 20.88
N TRP A 194 -8.21 -11.93 19.83
CA TRP A 194 -8.83 -10.74 19.22
C TRP A 194 -9.73 -9.90 20.15
N ASP A 195 -10.18 -10.46 21.27
CA ASP A 195 -10.93 -9.69 22.27
C ASP A 195 -10.07 -8.63 22.98
N ASN A 196 -8.72 -8.76 22.90
CA ASN A 196 -7.73 -7.80 23.44
C ASN A 196 -7.27 -6.76 22.41
N GLN A 197 -7.94 -6.62 21.26
CA GLN A 197 -7.53 -5.69 20.23
C GLN A 197 -7.69 -4.22 20.63
N LEU A 198 -6.98 -3.33 19.94
CA LEU A 198 -7.14 -1.90 20.08
C LEU A 198 -8.61 -1.49 19.93
N ARG A 199 -9.00 -0.45 20.66
CA ARG A 199 -10.38 0.06 20.64
C ARG A 199 -10.66 0.88 19.39
N ASN A 200 -11.93 0.93 18.99
CA ASN A 200 -12.36 1.76 17.86
C ASN A 200 -11.99 3.22 18.08
N GLU A 201 -11.24 3.78 17.14
CA GLU A 201 -11.03 5.22 17.04
C GLU A 201 -10.80 5.66 15.58
N PRO A 202 -11.12 6.93 15.24
CA PRO A 202 -10.82 7.47 13.92
C PRO A 202 -9.31 7.55 13.73
N GLY A 203 -8.84 7.12 12.57
CA GLY A 203 -7.44 7.18 12.17
C GLY A 203 -7.22 8.12 10.99
N PHE A 204 -6.13 8.85 11.02
CA PHE A 204 -5.67 9.65 9.88
C PHE A 204 -4.16 9.68 9.80
N VAL A 205 -3.64 9.79 8.57
CA VAL A 205 -2.22 10.00 8.26
C VAL A 205 -2.12 10.92 7.06
N ALA A 206 -1.45 12.05 7.21
CA ALA A 206 -1.03 12.92 6.11
C ALA A 206 0.42 12.58 5.75
N VAL A 207 0.70 12.41 4.47
CA VAL A 207 1.99 11.95 3.96
C VAL A 207 2.48 12.91 2.89
N TRP A 208 3.73 13.26 2.97
CA TRP A 208 4.48 13.84 1.85
C TRP A 208 5.72 12.98 1.60
N GLU A 209 5.99 12.66 0.34
CA GLU A 209 7.19 11.95 -0.08
C GLU A 209 7.73 12.53 -1.38
N HIS A 210 9.02 12.77 -1.43
CA HIS A 210 9.78 13.18 -2.61
C HIS A 210 10.71 12.05 -3.04
N LYS A 211 10.77 11.82 -4.37
CA LYS A 211 11.66 10.81 -4.99
C LYS A 211 12.53 11.42 -6.06
N TRP A 212 13.75 10.88 -6.16
CA TRP A 212 14.70 11.19 -7.19
C TRP A 212 15.07 9.93 -7.96
N LYS A 213 15.03 9.98 -9.29
CA LYS A 213 15.40 8.87 -10.15
C LYS A 213 16.65 9.19 -10.97
N ARG A 214 17.58 8.23 -11.04
CA ARG A 214 18.76 8.26 -11.92
C ARG A 214 18.78 6.99 -12.76
N THR A 215 18.66 7.13 -14.06
CA THR A 215 18.63 6.01 -15.01
C THR A 215 19.92 5.93 -15.79
N ARG A 216 20.47 4.71 -15.92
CA ARG A 216 21.59 4.41 -16.79
C ARG A 216 21.19 3.25 -17.71
N GLY A 217 21.14 3.51 -19.03
CA GLY A 217 20.95 2.49 -20.05
C GLY A 217 22.29 2.08 -20.65
N VAL A 218 22.42 0.84 -21.09
CA VAL A 218 23.53 0.40 -21.95
C VAL A 218 23.11 0.71 -23.38
N THR A 219 23.90 1.55 -24.08
CA THR A 219 23.60 1.97 -25.46
C THR A 219 23.43 0.74 -26.36
N GLY A 220 22.32 0.68 -27.09
CA GLY A 220 21.99 -0.43 -28.01
C GLY A 220 21.42 -1.68 -27.34
N SER A 221 21.31 -1.73 -26.02
CA SER A 221 20.75 -2.84 -25.25
C SER A 221 19.37 -2.51 -24.67
N ARG A 222 18.52 -3.55 -24.50
CA ARG A 222 17.29 -3.45 -23.70
C ARG A 222 17.58 -3.54 -22.19
N PHE A 223 18.81 -3.92 -21.83
CA PHE A 223 19.24 -3.99 -20.44
C PHE A 223 19.52 -2.59 -19.91
N GLY A 224 19.02 -2.30 -18.74
CA GLY A 224 19.20 -1.02 -18.05
C GLY A 224 19.37 -1.20 -16.55
N MET A 225 19.76 -0.12 -15.91
CA MET A 225 19.84 -0.01 -14.46
C MET A 225 19.34 1.37 -14.06
N ASP A 226 18.67 1.46 -12.92
CA ASP A 226 18.35 2.74 -12.31
C ASP A 226 18.47 2.70 -10.79
N ALA A 227 18.49 3.89 -10.22
CA ALA A 227 18.49 4.11 -8.78
C ALA A 227 17.45 5.17 -8.46
N ILE A 228 16.63 4.93 -7.45
CA ILE A 228 15.55 5.80 -7.01
C ILE A 228 15.73 6.06 -5.52
N GLY A 229 16.12 7.27 -5.17
CA GLY A 229 16.16 7.74 -3.78
C GLY A 229 14.82 8.30 -3.35
N HIS A 230 14.51 8.26 -2.06
CA HIS A 230 13.34 8.93 -1.51
C HIS A 230 13.61 9.52 -0.12
N ALA A 231 12.84 10.54 0.21
CA ALA A 231 12.71 11.07 1.57
C ALA A 231 11.28 11.55 1.78
N GLY A 232 10.76 11.39 2.98
CA GLY A 232 9.37 11.68 3.27
C GLY A 232 9.06 11.91 4.74
N LEU A 233 7.82 12.29 4.97
CA LEU A 233 7.24 12.57 6.27
C LEU A 233 5.81 12.04 6.28
N ALA A 234 5.46 11.32 7.34
CA ALA A 234 4.10 10.96 7.67
C ALA A 234 3.72 11.58 9.01
N LEU A 235 2.53 12.19 9.11
CA LEU A 235 1.99 12.79 10.33
C LEU A 235 0.54 12.38 10.53
N GLY A 236 0.24 11.84 11.69
CA GLY A 236 -1.12 11.42 12.05
C GLY A 236 -1.17 10.68 13.38
N ASN A 237 -2.38 10.38 13.83
CA ASN A 237 -2.55 9.57 15.03
C ASN A 237 -2.31 8.07 14.79
N VAL A 238 -2.41 7.59 13.54
CA VAL A 238 -2.09 6.20 13.23
C VAL A 238 -0.59 6.00 13.11
N ARG A 239 0.11 6.87 12.38
CA ARG A 239 1.57 6.86 12.26
C ARG A 239 2.13 8.26 12.10
N SER A 240 3.28 8.49 12.75
CA SER A 240 4.11 9.68 12.55
C SER A 240 5.57 9.28 12.47
N HIS A 241 6.21 9.54 11.33
CA HIS A 241 7.63 9.21 11.10
C HIS A 241 8.25 10.08 10.02
N LEU A 242 9.57 10.19 10.05
CA LEU A 242 10.38 10.58 8.89
C LEU A 242 10.91 9.32 8.23
N ASN A 243 10.99 9.30 6.91
CA ASN A 243 11.59 8.19 6.19
C ASN A 243 12.57 8.65 5.11
N THR A 244 13.54 7.82 4.82
CA THR A 244 14.45 7.96 3.69
C THR A 244 14.94 6.60 3.23
N GLY A 245 15.28 6.49 1.96
CA GLY A 245 15.78 5.23 1.43
C GLY A 245 16.12 5.29 -0.04
N ALA A 246 16.37 4.12 -0.62
CA ALA A 246 16.68 3.97 -2.03
C ALA A 246 16.25 2.61 -2.55
N GLU A 247 15.94 2.55 -3.85
CA GLU A 247 15.72 1.32 -4.62
C GLU A 247 16.68 1.29 -5.79
N PHE A 248 17.33 0.15 -6.03
CA PHE A 248 18.19 -0.13 -7.16
C PHE A 248 17.56 -1.22 -8.01
N ARG A 249 17.40 -0.98 -9.31
CA ARG A 249 16.82 -1.92 -10.26
C ARG A 249 17.80 -2.24 -11.37
N ALA A 250 17.79 -3.50 -11.82
CA ALA A 250 18.57 -3.96 -12.96
C ALA A 250 17.81 -5.01 -13.76
N GLY A 251 17.78 -4.90 -15.08
CA GLY A 251 17.08 -5.87 -15.92
C GLY A 251 16.79 -5.39 -17.33
N TRP A 252 15.88 -6.10 -17.98
CA TRP A 252 15.48 -5.85 -19.36
C TRP A 252 14.18 -5.07 -19.43
N SER A 253 14.16 -3.99 -20.20
CA SER A 253 12.98 -3.13 -20.39
C SER A 253 12.39 -2.70 -19.05
N ILE A 254 13.21 -2.12 -18.18
CA ILE A 254 12.78 -1.57 -16.88
C ILE A 254 11.70 -0.52 -17.13
N PRO A 255 10.60 -0.51 -16.35
CA PRO A 255 9.55 0.48 -16.51
C PRO A 255 10.07 1.89 -16.17
N ASP A 256 9.59 2.86 -16.92
CA ASP A 256 9.86 4.26 -16.64
C ASP A 256 8.85 4.79 -15.61
N ASP A 257 9.07 4.41 -14.37
CA ASP A 257 8.28 4.81 -13.18
C ASP A 257 9.21 5.11 -12.00
N PHE A 258 8.67 5.26 -10.80
CA PHE A 258 9.41 5.63 -9.59
C PHE A 258 9.52 4.49 -8.57
N GLY A 259 9.63 3.25 -9.05
CA GLY A 259 9.99 2.11 -8.24
C GLY A 259 8.89 1.08 -8.04
N THR A 260 9.22 0.08 -7.25
CA THR A 260 8.33 -1.02 -6.86
C THR A 260 7.73 -0.66 -5.51
N SER A 261 6.41 -0.74 -5.39
CA SER A 261 5.71 -0.29 -4.18
C SER A 261 5.46 -1.45 -3.23
N ALA A 262 5.63 -1.19 -1.93
CA ALA A 262 5.03 -1.92 -0.82
C ALA A 262 3.83 -1.14 -0.26
N ILE A 263 3.03 -1.72 0.63
CA ILE A 263 1.93 -1.02 1.31
C ILE A 263 2.51 -0.08 2.39
N ARG A 264 3.01 1.05 1.97
CA ARG A 264 3.50 2.10 2.86
C ARG A 264 2.91 3.46 2.48
N PRO A 265 2.91 4.43 3.38
CA PRO A 265 2.57 5.80 3.04
C PRO A 265 3.47 6.33 1.90
N GLY A 266 2.88 7.06 0.94
CA GLY A 266 3.61 7.59 -0.22
C GLY A 266 4.10 6.54 -1.23
N GLY A 267 3.78 5.27 -1.02
CA GLY A 267 4.30 4.14 -1.81
C GLY A 267 3.71 3.95 -3.20
N GLU A 268 2.85 4.84 -3.71
CA GLU A 268 2.31 4.69 -5.06
C GLU A 268 3.29 5.20 -6.12
N ASN A 269 3.96 4.29 -6.82
CA ASN A 269 5.10 4.57 -7.70
C ASN A 269 4.94 4.02 -9.10
N SER A 270 3.94 3.17 -9.32
CA SER A 270 3.88 2.26 -10.47
C SER A 270 3.35 2.89 -11.75
N THR A 271 2.89 4.14 -11.69
CA THR A 271 2.33 4.82 -12.87
C THR A 271 3.41 5.10 -13.90
N PRO A 272 3.22 4.69 -15.17
CA PRO A 272 4.18 4.96 -16.24
C PRO A 272 4.45 6.44 -16.41
N ASP A 273 5.72 6.83 -16.57
CA ASP A 273 6.11 8.24 -16.68
C ASP A 273 6.32 8.69 -18.12
N SER A 274 6.77 7.84 -19.01
CA SER A 274 7.08 8.24 -20.39
C SER A 274 6.50 7.30 -21.43
N VAL A 275 6.45 7.81 -22.68
CA VAL A 275 6.10 7.02 -23.87
C VAL A 275 7.03 5.83 -24.13
N TRP A 276 8.20 5.83 -23.49
CA TRP A 276 9.19 4.76 -23.60
C TRP A 276 8.95 3.61 -22.61
N ASP A 277 8.02 3.78 -21.69
CA ASP A 277 7.64 2.72 -20.76
C ASP A 277 7.17 1.48 -21.54
N PRO A 278 7.63 0.27 -21.19
CA PRO A 278 7.26 -0.97 -21.88
C PRO A 278 5.75 -1.23 -21.89
N ARG A 279 5.00 -0.66 -20.96
CA ARG A 279 3.53 -0.76 -20.89
C ARG A 279 2.81 0.06 -21.97
N PHE A 280 3.49 1.00 -22.62
CA PHE A 280 2.95 1.82 -23.69
C PHE A 280 3.45 1.42 -25.08
N THR A 281 4.66 0.88 -25.18
CA THR A 281 5.29 0.62 -26.48
C THR A 281 4.89 -0.76 -27.01
N GLY A 282 4.13 -0.82 -28.10
CA GLY A 282 3.70 -2.08 -28.73
C GLY A 282 4.84 -3.03 -29.14
N ASN A 283 6.06 -2.51 -29.37
CA ASN A 283 7.25 -3.29 -29.72
C ASN A 283 8.04 -3.84 -28.53
N ARG A 284 7.75 -3.40 -27.30
CA ARG A 284 8.39 -3.85 -26.06
C ARG A 284 7.36 -4.42 -25.09
N LYS A 285 6.70 -5.50 -25.52
CA LYS A 285 5.59 -6.10 -24.78
C LYS A 285 5.95 -6.70 -23.44
N TRP A 286 7.25 -6.91 -23.15
CA TRP A 286 7.68 -7.53 -21.89
C TRP A 286 8.92 -6.85 -21.30
N GLY A 287 9.01 -6.90 -19.99
CA GLY A 287 10.17 -6.49 -19.21
C GLY A 287 10.34 -7.41 -18.01
N LEU A 288 11.58 -7.55 -17.55
CA LEU A 288 11.93 -8.32 -16.38
C LEU A 288 13.09 -7.64 -15.67
N HIS A 289 12.91 -7.32 -14.40
CA HIS A 289 13.99 -6.75 -13.59
C HIS A 289 13.96 -7.27 -12.16
N THR A 290 15.12 -7.27 -11.55
CA THR A 290 15.28 -7.46 -10.11
C THR A 290 15.48 -6.10 -9.43
N PHE A 291 15.19 -6.03 -8.15
CA PHE A 291 15.41 -4.84 -7.36
C PHE A 291 15.83 -5.17 -5.93
N VAL A 292 16.57 -4.24 -5.33
CA VAL A 292 16.88 -4.20 -3.90
C VAL A 292 16.50 -2.83 -3.40
N SER A 293 15.77 -2.74 -2.30
CA SER A 293 15.41 -1.47 -1.69
C SER A 293 15.73 -1.42 -0.21
N PHE A 294 15.96 -0.21 0.28
CA PHE A 294 16.19 0.14 1.67
C PHE A 294 15.23 1.25 2.06
N ASP A 295 14.60 1.14 3.22
CA ASP A 295 13.79 2.19 3.83
C ASP A 295 14.16 2.31 5.30
N LEU A 296 14.54 3.51 5.74
CA LEU A 296 14.85 3.84 7.13
C LEU A 296 13.79 4.81 7.65
N ARG A 297 13.22 4.51 8.80
CA ARG A 297 12.20 5.33 9.46
C ARG A 297 12.65 5.75 10.85
N LEU A 298 12.51 7.05 11.11
CA LEU A 298 12.55 7.61 12.46
C LEU A 298 11.11 7.73 12.95
N VAL A 299 10.68 6.81 13.79
CA VAL A 299 9.28 6.64 14.21
C VAL A 299 9.01 7.50 15.46
N GLY A 300 8.12 8.48 15.31
CA GLY A 300 7.63 9.31 16.40
C GLY A 300 6.37 8.73 17.06
N GLN A 301 5.52 8.04 16.30
CA GLN A 301 4.30 7.38 16.77
C GLN A 301 3.92 6.22 15.85
N ASP A 302 3.47 5.12 16.43
CA ASP A 302 2.81 4.02 15.73
C ASP A 302 1.71 3.44 16.65
N ILE A 303 0.43 3.66 16.30
CA ILE A 303 -0.72 3.26 17.12
C ILE A 303 -0.74 1.74 17.38
N PHE A 304 -0.15 0.93 16.49
CA PHE A 304 -0.10 -0.53 16.58
C PHE A 304 0.94 -1.02 17.60
N LEU A 305 1.68 -0.09 18.21
CA LEU A 305 2.66 -0.32 19.29
C LEU A 305 2.35 0.57 20.48
N ASP A 306 2.10 1.86 20.25
CA ASP A 306 1.87 2.88 21.29
C ASP A 306 0.43 2.82 21.85
N GLY A 307 -0.43 1.93 21.33
CA GLY A 307 -1.82 1.86 21.72
C GLY A 307 -2.70 3.00 21.18
N ASN A 308 -3.97 3.04 21.59
CA ASN A 308 -4.93 4.03 21.15
C ASN A 308 -4.52 5.46 21.55
N THR A 309 -4.63 6.41 20.63
CA THR A 309 -4.27 7.82 20.87
C THR A 309 -5.25 8.53 21.80
N PHE A 310 -6.55 8.26 21.66
CA PHE A 310 -7.61 8.96 22.38
C PHE A 310 -8.24 8.13 23.51
N LYS A 311 -7.75 6.91 23.73
CA LYS A 311 -8.28 5.98 24.76
C LYS A 311 -7.12 5.18 25.35
N LYS A 312 -7.25 4.74 26.58
CA LYS A 312 -6.28 3.81 27.16
C LYS A 312 -6.47 2.42 26.54
N SER A 313 -5.39 1.82 26.11
CA SER A 313 -5.32 0.45 25.60
C SER A 313 -3.96 -0.15 25.92
N HIS A 314 -3.72 -1.38 25.50
CA HIS A 314 -2.41 -2.02 25.58
C HIS A 314 -1.39 -1.32 24.68
N GLU A 315 -0.15 -1.23 25.15
CA GLU A 315 0.98 -0.63 24.45
C GLU A 315 2.26 -1.38 24.76
N VAL A 316 3.24 -1.31 23.88
CA VAL A 316 4.60 -1.84 24.07
C VAL A 316 5.63 -0.74 23.82
N THR A 317 6.87 -0.96 24.27
CA THR A 317 7.94 0.02 24.08
C THR A 317 8.45 -0.01 22.64
N ARG A 318 8.00 0.94 21.83
CA ARG A 318 8.34 1.10 20.41
C ARG A 318 9.83 1.43 20.21
N GLU A 319 10.45 0.86 19.17
CA GLU A 319 11.75 1.30 18.67
C GLU A 319 11.61 2.62 17.88
N SER A 320 12.54 3.55 18.12
CA SER A 320 12.54 4.85 17.44
C SER A 320 13.11 4.78 16.03
N VAL A 321 13.85 3.74 15.69
CA VAL A 321 14.49 3.54 14.38
C VAL A 321 14.09 2.17 13.87
N VAL A 322 13.44 2.14 12.72
CA VAL A 322 13.03 0.91 12.03
C VAL A 322 13.55 0.95 10.60
N ALA A 323 14.16 -0.14 10.15
CA ALA A 323 14.68 -0.27 8.80
C ALA A 323 14.07 -1.49 8.10
N ASP A 324 13.75 -1.31 6.81
CA ASP A 324 13.34 -2.39 5.92
C ASP A 324 14.39 -2.57 4.82
N VAL A 325 14.66 -3.83 4.49
CA VAL A 325 15.41 -4.22 3.29
C VAL A 325 14.51 -5.13 2.47
N ALA A 326 14.30 -4.82 1.21
CA ALA A 326 13.52 -5.68 0.32
C ALA A 326 14.35 -6.14 -0.86
N ILE A 327 14.14 -7.39 -1.26
CA ILE A 327 14.73 -7.99 -2.47
C ILE A 327 13.57 -8.56 -3.28
N GLY A 328 13.55 -8.26 -4.59
CA GLY A 328 12.41 -8.67 -5.37
C GLY A 328 12.67 -8.76 -6.87
N ILE A 329 11.61 -9.20 -7.54
CA ILE A 329 11.56 -9.36 -8.99
C ILE A 329 10.26 -8.79 -9.53
N SER A 330 10.32 -8.21 -10.71
CA SER A 330 9.14 -7.64 -11.37
C SER A 330 9.10 -8.06 -12.83
N TYR A 331 7.95 -8.55 -13.26
CA TYR A 331 7.66 -8.93 -14.64
C TYR A 331 6.57 -8.04 -15.22
N ILE A 332 6.79 -7.59 -16.45
CA ILE A 332 5.88 -6.74 -17.21
C ILE A 332 5.48 -7.45 -18.48
N TYR A 333 4.19 -7.43 -18.78
CA TYR A 333 3.67 -7.88 -20.07
C TYR A 333 2.50 -7.01 -20.51
N GLY A 334 2.64 -6.34 -21.65
CA GLY A 334 1.64 -5.35 -22.09
C GLY A 334 1.41 -4.27 -21.01
N GLY A 335 0.16 -3.98 -20.70
CA GLY A 335 -0.23 -3.05 -19.63
C GLY A 335 -0.09 -3.58 -18.22
N ALA A 336 0.18 -4.89 -18.04
CA ALA A 336 0.26 -5.53 -16.73
C ALA A 336 1.69 -5.58 -16.19
N ARG A 337 1.83 -5.42 -14.88
CA ARG A 337 3.05 -5.65 -14.11
C ARG A 337 2.72 -6.51 -12.88
N LEU A 338 3.49 -7.56 -12.67
CA LEU A 338 3.47 -8.37 -11.47
C LEU A 338 4.83 -8.26 -10.79
N SER A 339 4.84 -7.94 -9.51
CA SER A 339 6.06 -7.84 -8.70
C SER A 339 5.92 -8.67 -7.44
N TYR A 340 7.01 -9.26 -7.01
CA TYR A 340 7.16 -9.91 -5.72
C TYR A 340 8.39 -9.36 -5.02
N ALA A 341 8.28 -9.09 -3.73
CA ALA A 341 9.38 -8.71 -2.85
C ALA A 341 9.32 -9.51 -1.55
N HIS A 342 10.47 -9.91 -1.06
CA HIS A 342 10.66 -10.37 0.31
C HIS A 342 11.27 -9.24 1.11
N ILE A 343 10.62 -8.86 2.21
CA ILE A 343 10.98 -7.71 3.04
C ILE A 343 11.50 -8.23 4.37
N PHE A 344 12.67 -7.75 4.77
CA PHE A 344 13.28 -7.96 6.09
C PHE A 344 13.17 -6.66 6.87
N ARG A 345 12.51 -6.69 8.02
CA ARG A 345 12.31 -5.55 8.91
C ARG A 345 13.06 -5.76 10.22
N THR A 346 13.75 -4.74 10.69
CA THR A 346 14.32 -4.73 12.05
C THR A 346 13.20 -4.79 13.08
N ARG A 347 13.56 -5.03 14.35
CA ARG A 347 12.59 -4.99 15.45
C ARG A 347 11.85 -3.66 15.47
N GLU A 348 10.56 -3.71 15.73
CA GLU A 348 9.68 -2.56 15.84
C GLU A 348 9.43 -2.14 17.31
N PHE A 349 9.63 -3.06 18.27
CA PHE A 349 9.49 -2.80 19.71
C PHE A 349 10.52 -3.61 20.51
N SER A 350 10.81 -3.14 21.74
CA SER A 350 11.94 -3.64 22.54
C SER A 350 11.78 -5.09 22.97
N GLN A 351 10.55 -5.54 23.19
CA GLN A 351 10.24 -6.90 23.64
C GLN A 351 10.17 -7.91 22.47
N GLN A 352 10.19 -7.46 21.23
CA GLN A 352 10.20 -8.34 20.07
C GLN A 352 11.48 -9.16 20.01
N ASP A 353 11.36 -10.49 20.01
CA ASP A 353 12.52 -11.40 20.09
C ASP A 353 13.43 -11.32 18.86
N HIS A 354 12.85 -11.23 17.67
CA HIS A 354 13.57 -11.29 16.40
C HIS A 354 13.11 -10.22 15.42
N SER A 355 13.94 -9.96 14.40
CA SER A 355 13.56 -9.22 13.23
C SER A 355 12.44 -9.98 12.48
N HIS A 356 11.54 -9.22 11.88
CA HIS A 356 10.39 -9.77 11.15
C HIS A 356 10.66 -9.80 9.64
N SER A 357 10.06 -10.77 8.93
CA SER A 357 10.07 -10.78 7.47
C SER A 357 8.69 -11.13 6.91
N TYR A 358 8.37 -10.57 5.75
CA TYR A 358 7.11 -10.83 5.08
C TYR A 358 7.25 -10.67 3.56
N GLY A 359 6.31 -11.25 2.82
CA GLY A 359 6.25 -11.09 1.37
C GLY A 359 5.25 -10.01 0.96
N SER A 360 5.58 -9.32 -0.13
CA SER A 360 4.73 -8.34 -0.78
C SER A 360 4.54 -8.70 -2.25
N MET A 361 3.29 -8.81 -2.68
CA MET A 361 2.90 -8.97 -4.09
C MET A 361 2.21 -7.71 -4.55
N ALA A 362 2.61 -7.20 -5.72
CA ALA A 362 1.97 -6.06 -6.36
C ALA A 362 1.58 -6.43 -7.79
N PHE A 363 0.29 -6.25 -8.09
CA PHE A 363 -0.23 -6.32 -9.45
C PHE A 363 -0.66 -4.93 -9.89
N SER A 364 -0.18 -4.49 -11.06
CA SER A 364 -0.51 -3.21 -11.65
C SER A 364 -1.03 -3.41 -13.07
N TYR A 365 -2.10 -2.71 -13.45
CA TYR A 365 -2.64 -2.74 -14.78
C TYR A 365 -2.91 -1.31 -15.28
N THR A 366 -2.29 -0.97 -16.41
CA THR A 366 -2.44 0.34 -17.08
C THR A 366 -3.27 0.17 -18.35
N PHE A 367 -4.39 0.90 -18.47
CA PHE A 367 -5.41 0.74 -19.54
C PHE A 367 -5.97 2.06 -20.05
#